data_608144c5028ed2f3e896639cb068b434
#
_entry.id   608144c5028ed2f3e896639cb068b434
#
_cell.length_a   1.000
_cell.length_b   1.000
_cell.length_c   1.000
_cell.angle_alpha   90.00
_cell.angle_beta   90.00
_cell.angle_gamma   90.00
#
_symmetry.space_group_name_H-M   'P 1'
#
loop_
_entity.id
_entity.type
_entity.pdbx_description
1 polymer ?
#
loop_
_entity_poly.entity_id
_entity_poly.type
_entity_poly.pdbx_seq_one_letter_code
_entity_poly.pdbx_strand_id
1 'polypeptide(L)'
;MKVAAKWAAGLVVLALSGPGWCAKKVDLDYHVKLLPQSQQAEVRVSLSQGAAVRSLNFDLGRDGDYSDFKADGQWQITGNRGLWQPSADKASLTYRVRLAHARKPGVYDTRITPGWALLRGEDLVPAARLDQQDGVELVSRLMFELPTGWKSVETAWPRIGQNKFRIDNVSRLFDRPTGWMLAGNLGSRRLRLGDTDVTVASPKGQGMRRMDVLTLLTFVWPQVEAAFPRHPGKLLIVGASDPMRRGAYSLRDSIYLNSRTPLVGENGSSPLLREVVQAIGRFNDHDSSDWISEGLGEYYAIELMRRAGGITDERYAAIQARLTKE
;
A
#
# COMPACT_ATOMS: atom_id res chain seq x y z
N MET A 1 16.04 69.09 -45.27
CA MET A 1 15.76 68.95 -43.85
C MET A 1 14.45 68.18 -43.69
N LYS A 2 14.51 66.89 -43.36
CA LYS A 2 13.33 66.08 -43.05
C LYS A 2 13.53 65.47 -41.67
N VAL A 3 12.73 65.89 -40.72
CA VAL A 3 12.70 65.42 -39.34
C VAL A 3 11.88 64.13 -39.31
N ALA A 4 12.46 63.01 -38.88
CA ALA A 4 11.79 61.73 -38.68
C ALA A 4 11.36 61.62 -37.22
N ALA A 5 10.08 61.57 -36.98
CA ALA A 5 9.48 61.31 -35.67
C ALA A 5 9.51 59.78 -35.39
N LYS A 6 10.17 59.38 -34.28
CA LYS A 6 10.14 58.02 -33.75
C LYS A 6 8.96 57.86 -32.79
N TRP A 7 8.02 56.98 -33.13
CA TRP A 7 6.98 56.53 -32.24
C TRP A 7 7.48 55.33 -31.42
N ALA A 8 7.53 55.51 -30.12
CA ALA A 8 7.82 54.40 -29.18
C ALA A 8 6.47 53.79 -28.76
N ALA A 9 6.19 52.60 -29.22
CA ALA A 9 5.02 51.81 -28.77
C ALA A 9 5.42 51.09 -27.45
N GLY A 10 4.86 51.58 -26.33
CA GLY A 10 4.98 50.92 -25.03
C GLY A 10 4.05 49.71 -24.97
N LEU A 11 4.62 48.53 -24.87
CA LEU A 11 3.90 47.27 -24.60
C LEU A 11 3.61 47.17 -23.10
N VAL A 12 2.37 47.46 -22.71
CA VAL A 12 1.87 47.22 -21.35
C VAL A 12 1.54 45.72 -21.23
N VAL A 13 2.42 44.95 -20.62
CA VAL A 13 2.14 43.56 -20.22
C VAL A 13 1.32 43.60 -18.94
N LEU A 14 0.00 43.46 -19.06
CA LEU A 14 -0.89 43.21 -17.95
C LEU A 14 -0.62 41.79 -17.45
N ALA A 15 0.16 41.63 -16.38
CA ALA A 15 0.28 40.38 -15.64
C ALA A 15 -1.08 40.12 -14.95
N LEU A 16 -1.89 39.26 -15.53
CA LEU A 16 -3.06 38.65 -14.90
C LEU A 16 -2.57 37.68 -13.83
N SER A 17 -2.19 38.19 -12.67
CA SER A 17 -2.08 37.37 -11.46
C SER A 17 -3.50 37.01 -11.03
N GLY A 18 -4.02 35.89 -11.58
CA GLY A 18 -5.23 35.27 -11.05
C GLY A 18 -4.98 34.90 -9.56
N PRO A 19 -6.02 35.06 -8.71
CA PRO A 19 -5.90 34.64 -7.32
C PRO A 19 -5.54 33.13 -7.31
N GLY A 20 -4.33 32.80 -6.90
CA GLY A 20 -3.95 31.41 -6.64
C GLY A 20 -4.90 30.90 -5.56
N TRP A 21 -5.84 30.07 -5.94
CA TRP A 21 -6.71 29.37 -5.01
C TRP A 21 -5.84 28.43 -4.20
N CYS A 22 -5.41 28.90 -3.02
CA CYS A 22 -4.75 28.04 -2.05
C CYS A 22 -5.79 27.04 -1.55
N ALA A 23 -5.61 25.75 -1.89
CA ALA A 23 -6.51 24.72 -1.42
C ALA A 23 -6.55 24.72 0.13
N LYS A 24 -7.75 24.69 0.70
CA LYS A 24 -7.94 24.60 2.14
C LYS A 24 -7.54 23.21 2.61
N LYS A 25 -6.46 23.12 3.37
CA LYS A 25 -5.97 21.84 3.92
C LYS A 25 -6.79 21.44 5.14
N VAL A 26 -7.25 20.19 5.14
CA VAL A 26 -7.99 19.57 6.24
C VAL A 26 -7.32 18.26 6.60
N ASP A 27 -6.98 18.08 7.87
CA ASP A 27 -6.37 16.84 8.35
C ASP A 27 -7.40 15.71 8.40
N LEU A 28 -7.01 14.56 7.85
CA LEU A 28 -7.71 13.29 7.91
C LEU A 28 -6.80 12.27 8.59
N ASP A 29 -7.05 12.01 9.87
CA ASP A 29 -6.21 11.14 10.67
C ASP A 29 -6.89 9.78 10.90
N TYR A 30 -6.15 8.70 10.62
CA TYR A 30 -6.51 7.33 10.94
C TYR A 30 -5.73 6.89 12.18
N HIS A 31 -6.40 6.65 13.28
CA HIS A 31 -5.81 6.11 14.51
C HIS A 31 -6.23 4.66 14.67
N VAL A 32 -5.27 3.75 14.69
CA VAL A 32 -5.47 2.30 14.74
C VAL A 32 -4.92 1.76 16.05
N LYS A 33 -5.79 1.24 16.90
CA LYS A 33 -5.45 0.54 18.13
C LYS A 33 -5.58 -0.96 17.92
N LEU A 34 -4.46 -1.69 18.02
CA LEU A 34 -4.45 -3.14 17.83
C LEU A 34 -4.89 -3.87 19.10
N LEU A 35 -5.82 -4.81 18.97
CA LEU A 35 -6.46 -5.56 20.06
C LEU A 35 -6.25 -7.08 19.87
N PRO A 36 -5.07 -7.62 20.25
CA PRO A 36 -4.73 -9.03 19.99
C PRO A 36 -5.68 -10.03 20.64
N GLN A 37 -6.22 -9.73 21.82
CA GLN A 37 -7.10 -10.64 22.59
C GLN A 37 -8.43 -10.89 21.88
N SER A 38 -8.98 -9.88 21.20
CA SER A 38 -10.22 -9.99 20.41
C SER A 38 -9.98 -10.24 18.93
N GLN A 39 -8.72 -10.32 18.49
CA GLN A 39 -8.33 -10.44 17.07
C GLN A 39 -8.85 -9.30 16.19
N GLN A 40 -8.97 -8.11 16.75
CA GLN A 40 -9.55 -6.92 16.15
C GLN A 40 -8.59 -5.73 16.19
N ALA A 41 -8.94 -4.67 15.47
CA ALA A 41 -8.45 -3.32 15.73
C ALA A 41 -9.65 -2.39 15.99
N GLU A 42 -9.43 -1.37 16.81
CA GLU A 42 -10.29 -0.21 16.88
C GLU A 42 -9.69 0.86 15.96
N VAL A 43 -10.48 1.35 15.03
CA VAL A 43 -10.08 2.38 14.07
C VAL A 43 -10.90 3.63 14.32
N ARG A 44 -10.22 4.76 14.46
CA ARG A 44 -10.83 6.09 14.51
C ARG A 44 -10.40 6.88 13.29
N VAL A 45 -11.35 7.28 12.48
CA VAL A 45 -11.19 8.21 11.36
C VAL A 45 -11.58 9.59 11.86
N SER A 46 -10.68 10.58 11.80
CA SER A 46 -10.90 11.91 12.36
C SER A 46 -10.66 13.00 11.32
N LEU A 47 -11.55 13.95 11.26
CA LEU A 47 -11.45 15.16 10.44
C LEU A 47 -11.21 16.38 11.34
N SER A 48 -10.21 17.18 11.03
CA SER A 48 -9.97 18.45 11.77
C SER A 48 -11.08 19.49 11.54
N GLN A 49 -11.81 19.38 10.42
CA GLN A 49 -12.95 20.20 10.05
C GLN A 49 -13.97 19.34 9.30
N GLY A 50 -15.01 18.89 9.97
CA GLY A 50 -16.02 17.99 9.39
C GLY A 50 -16.82 18.67 8.28
N ALA A 51 -17.11 19.98 8.39
CA ALA A 51 -17.80 20.74 7.33
C ALA A 51 -17.12 20.69 5.96
N ALA A 52 -15.83 20.37 5.88
CA ALA A 52 -15.12 20.21 4.62
C ALA A 52 -15.54 18.97 3.82
N VAL A 53 -16.12 17.98 4.49
CA VAL A 53 -16.59 16.72 3.91
C VAL A 53 -18.11 16.64 4.08
N ARG A 54 -18.84 16.59 2.96
CA ARG A 54 -20.30 16.45 2.99
C ARG A 54 -20.70 15.04 3.37
N SER A 55 -20.02 14.04 2.82
CA SER A 55 -20.24 12.64 3.17
C SER A 55 -19.09 11.73 2.79
N LEU A 56 -19.00 10.60 3.52
CA LEU A 56 -18.23 9.41 3.19
C LEU A 56 -19.18 8.21 3.12
N ASN A 57 -19.25 7.57 1.98
CA ASN A 57 -20.09 6.40 1.76
C ASN A 57 -19.21 5.16 1.64
N PHE A 58 -19.03 4.46 2.75
CA PHE A 58 -18.16 3.30 2.90
C PHE A 58 -18.76 2.02 2.32
N ASP A 59 -17.93 1.18 1.72
CA ASP A 59 -18.24 -0.19 1.38
C ASP A 59 -17.80 -1.10 2.52
N LEU A 60 -18.74 -1.57 3.32
CA LEU A 60 -18.47 -2.37 4.52
C LEU A 60 -18.16 -3.84 4.21
N GLY A 61 -18.21 -4.24 2.93
CA GLY A 61 -17.88 -5.60 2.52
C GLY A 61 -18.83 -6.66 3.07
N ARG A 62 -18.29 -7.65 3.77
CA ARG A 62 -19.06 -8.75 4.35
C ARG A 62 -19.58 -8.38 5.73
N ASP A 63 -20.76 -8.90 6.07
CA ASP A 63 -21.31 -8.74 7.40
C ASP A 63 -20.34 -9.25 8.48
N GLY A 64 -20.16 -8.44 9.53
CA GLY A 64 -19.32 -8.77 10.68
C GLY A 64 -17.82 -8.46 10.50
N ASP A 65 -17.37 -7.94 9.35
CA ASP A 65 -16.01 -7.46 9.22
C ASP A 65 -15.81 -6.16 9.99
N TYR A 66 -16.83 -5.29 10.04
CA TYR A 66 -16.84 -4.03 10.80
C TYR A 66 -18.01 -3.98 11.77
N SER A 67 -17.78 -3.44 12.97
CA SER A 67 -18.78 -3.37 14.04
C SER A 67 -18.57 -2.16 14.97
N ASP A 68 -19.46 -1.98 15.93
CA ASP A 68 -19.35 -1.02 17.03
C ASP A 68 -19.14 0.44 16.56
N PHE A 69 -19.88 0.85 15.54
CA PHE A 69 -19.77 2.19 14.98
C PHE A 69 -20.23 3.27 15.95
N LYS A 70 -19.41 4.31 16.11
CA LYS A 70 -19.71 5.54 16.85
C LYS A 70 -19.27 6.73 16.00
N ALA A 71 -20.16 7.65 15.72
CA ALA A 71 -19.91 8.76 14.82
C ALA A 71 -20.32 10.11 15.44
N ASP A 72 -19.49 11.11 15.18
CA ASP A 72 -19.91 12.52 15.34
C ASP A 72 -20.59 12.95 14.03
N GLY A 73 -21.83 13.37 14.12
CA GLY A 73 -22.71 13.62 12.97
C GLY A 73 -23.69 12.47 12.74
N GLN A 74 -24.09 12.30 11.47
CA GLN A 74 -25.06 11.26 11.11
C GLN A 74 -24.35 10.01 10.58
N TRP A 75 -24.79 8.85 11.04
CA TRP A 75 -24.34 7.56 10.57
C TRP A 75 -25.52 6.65 10.25
N GLN A 76 -25.54 6.10 9.05
CA GLN A 76 -26.59 5.20 8.62
C GLN A 76 -26.00 4.01 7.83
N ILE A 77 -26.46 2.81 8.12
CA ILE A 77 -26.13 1.58 7.38
C ILE A 77 -27.33 1.16 6.54
N THR A 78 -27.07 0.90 5.26
CA THR A 78 -28.06 0.34 4.33
C THR A 78 -27.38 -0.77 3.53
N GLY A 79 -27.77 -2.02 3.77
CA GLY A 79 -27.09 -3.20 3.24
C GLY A 79 -25.62 -3.21 3.66
N ASN A 80 -24.70 -3.31 2.69
CA ASN A 80 -23.25 -3.27 2.92
C ASN A 80 -22.65 -1.86 2.81
N ARG A 81 -23.49 -0.80 2.82
CA ARG A 81 -23.04 0.59 2.72
C ARG A 81 -23.25 1.33 4.02
N GLY A 82 -22.18 2.04 4.47
CA GLY A 82 -22.23 2.91 5.63
C GLY A 82 -22.06 4.37 5.21
N LEU A 83 -23.07 5.20 5.39
CA LEU A 83 -23.02 6.63 5.06
C LEU A 83 -22.72 7.43 6.32
N TRP A 84 -21.60 8.13 6.33
CA TRP A 84 -21.23 9.10 7.37
C TRP A 84 -21.33 10.52 6.83
N GLN A 85 -22.10 11.35 7.51
CA GLN A 85 -22.17 12.80 7.32
C GLN A 85 -21.59 13.46 8.56
N PRO A 86 -20.33 13.94 8.51
CA PRO A 86 -19.66 14.48 9.68
C PRO A 86 -20.34 15.72 10.25
N SER A 87 -20.25 15.92 11.58
CA SER A 87 -20.57 17.20 12.20
C SER A 87 -19.64 18.32 11.72
N ALA A 88 -20.08 19.59 11.81
CA ALA A 88 -19.38 20.71 11.18
C ALA A 88 -17.96 20.96 11.74
N ASP A 89 -17.79 20.77 13.03
CA ASP A 89 -16.51 20.97 13.73
C ASP A 89 -15.56 19.77 13.54
N LYS A 90 -14.72 19.50 14.52
CA LYS A 90 -13.97 18.24 14.57
C LYS A 90 -14.95 17.09 14.62
N ALA A 91 -14.78 16.16 13.71
CA ALA A 91 -15.66 14.99 13.63
C ALA A 91 -14.86 13.70 13.58
N SER A 92 -15.39 12.65 14.18
CA SER A 92 -14.78 11.32 14.14
C SER A 92 -15.81 10.22 13.89
N LEU A 93 -15.34 9.15 13.25
CA LEU A 93 -16.03 7.88 13.11
C LEU A 93 -15.12 6.81 13.70
N THR A 94 -15.59 6.13 14.75
CA THR A 94 -14.87 5.01 15.38
C THR A 94 -15.61 3.71 15.13
N TYR A 95 -14.88 2.63 14.84
CA TYR A 95 -15.44 1.30 14.65
C TYR A 95 -14.41 0.23 15.02
N ARG A 96 -14.86 -1.00 15.13
CA ARG A 96 -14.00 -2.18 15.24
C ARG A 96 -13.95 -2.95 13.94
N VAL A 97 -12.79 -3.49 13.63
CA VAL A 97 -12.57 -4.32 12.45
C VAL A 97 -11.89 -5.64 12.83
N ARG A 98 -12.36 -6.73 12.23
CA ARG A 98 -11.75 -8.04 12.38
C ARG A 98 -10.47 -8.11 11.55
N LEU A 99 -9.35 -8.55 12.16
CA LEU A 99 -8.04 -8.61 11.52
C LEU A 99 -7.62 -10.04 11.10
N ALA A 100 -8.26 -11.06 11.63
CA ALA A 100 -7.92 -12.44 11.30
C ALA A 100 -8.83 -12.93 10.16
N HIS A 101 -8.27 -13.09 8.97
CA HIS A 101 -8.98 -13.62 7.81
C HIS A 101 -8.39 -14.98 7.44
N ALA A 102 -9.14 -16.04 7.75
CA ALA A 102 -8.80 -17.39 7.33
C ALA A 102 -9.27 -17.62 5.89
N ARG A 103 -8.34 -18.02 5.02
CA ARG A 103 -8.66 -18.45 3.65
C ARG A 103 -9.35 -19.83 3.63
N LYS A 104 -8.88 -20.71 4.51
CA LYS A 104 -9.42 -22.03 4.80
C LYS A 104 -9.05 -22.40 6.24
N PRO A 105 -9.68 -23.41 6.84
CA PRO A 105 -9.33 -23.85 8.20
C PRO A 105 -7.82 -24.03 8.38
N GLY A 106 -7.24 -23.32 9.36
CA GLY A 106 -5.83 -23.40 9.70
C GLY A 106 -4.87 -22.65 8.75
N VAL A 107 -5.35 -21.89 7.75
CA VAL A 107 -4.51 -21.09 6.85
C VAL A 107 -5.04 -19.66 6.80
N TYR A 108 -4.18 -18.68 7.06
CA TYR A 108 -4.56 -17.27 7.18
C TYR A 108 -3.95 -16.42 6.07
N ASP A 109 -4.75 -15.51 5.52
CA ASP A 109 -4.29 -14.41 4.66
C ASP A 109 -3.78 -13.24 5.51
N THR A 110 -4.51 -12.90 6.61
CA THR A 110 -4.11 -11.91 7.60
C THR A 110 -4.31 -12.49 9.00
N ARG A 111 -3.50 -12.05 9.96
CA ARG A 111 -3.54 -12.61 11.32
C ARG A 111 -3.04 -11.62 12.34
N ILE A 112 -3.68 -11.61 13.51
CA ILE A 112 -3.19 -10.97 14.72
C ILE A 112 -3.01 -12.03 15.81
N THR A 113 -1.88 -11.96 16.51
CA THR A 113 -1.47 -12.86 17.59
C THR A 113 -1.10 -12.04 18.82
N PRO A 114 -0.85 -12.62 19.98
CA PRO A 114 -0.33 -11.86 21.12
C PRO A 114 1.00 -11.14 20.89
N GLY A 115 1.81 -11.56 19.92
CA GLY A 115 3.16 -11.03 19.69
C GLY A 115 3.31 -10.19 18.41
N TRP A 116 2.41 -10.33 17.44
CA TRP A 116 2.50 -9.63 16.15
C TRP A 116 1.18 -9.65 15.39
N ALA A 117 1.05 -8.73 14.43
CA ALA A 117 -0.03 -8.70 13.45
C ALA A 117 0.53 -8.50 12.03
N LEU A 118 0.05 -9.33 11.10
CA LEU A 118 0.20 -9.14 9.65
C LEU A 118 -1.18 -8.83 9.09
N LEU A 119 -1.34 -7.68 8.49
CA LEU A 119 -2.63 -7.14 8.06
C LEU A 119 -2.51 -6.35 6.75
N ARG A 120 -3.64 -6.05 6.14
CA ARG A 120 -3.74 -5.19 4.95
C ARG A 120 -4.38 -3.86 5.36
N GLY A 121 -3.86 -2.77 4.81
CA GLY A 121 -4.44 -1.45 5.03
C GLY A 121 -5.87 -1.34 4.55
N GLU A 122 -6.19 -2.03 3.46
CA GLU A 122 -7.53 -2.12 2.87
C GLU A 122 -8.56 -2.71 3.85
N ASP A 123 -8.14 -3.60 4.74
CA ASP A 123 -9.02 -4.19 5.76
C ASP A 123 -9.26 -3.23 6.93
N LEU A 124 -8.28 -2.35 7.24
CA LEU A 124 -8.42 -1.38 8.33
C LEU A 124 -9.46 -0.31 8.03
N VAL A 125 -9.44 0.22 6.81
CA VAL A 125 -10.32 1.29 6.37
C VAL A 125 -10.99 0.87 5.07
N PRO A 126 -12.32 0.69 5.06
CA PRO A 126 -13.03 0.28 3.86
C PRO A 126 -12.98 1.36 2.79
N ALA A 127 -13.12 0.97 1.53
CA ALA A 127 -13.25 1.90 0.43
C ALA A 127 -14.47 2.82 0.65
N ALA A 128 -14.33 4.09 0.29
CA ALA A 128 -15.44 5.03 0.40
C ALA A 128 -15.54 5.93 -0.83
N ARG A 129 -16.75 6.35 -1.13
CA ARG A 129 -16.99 7.49 -2.03
C ARG A 129 -16.96 8.75 -1.17
N LEU A 130 -16.06 9.66 -1.53
CA LEU A 130 -15.88 10.95 -0.87
C LEU A 130 -16.70 12.02 -1.61
N ASP A 131 -17.54 12.74 -0.88
CA ASP A 131 -18.14 13.99 -1.29
C ASP A 131 -17.61 15.11 -0.39
N GLN A 132 -16.83 16.03 -0.96
CA GLN A 132 -16.20 17.13 -0.22
C GLN A 132 -16.49 18.48 -0.85
N GLN A 133 -16.24 19.55 -0.10
CA GLN A 133 -16.33 20.91 -0.61
C GLN A 133 -15.24 21.17 -1.66
N ASP A 134 -15.56 22.04 -2.62
CA ASP A 134 -14.59 22.45 -3.63
C ASP A 134 -13.42 23.21 -3.00
N GLY A 135 -12.22 23.00 -3.54
CA GLY A 135 -10.99 23.62 -3.04
C GLY A 135 -10.46 23.03 -1.72
N VAL A 136 -11.01 21.93 -1.23
CA VAL A 136 -10.46 21.21 -0.08
C VAL A 136 -9.41 20.20 -0.54
N GLU A 137 -8.28 20.13 0.19
CA GLU A 137 -7.26 19.12 0.10
C GLU A 137 -7.16 18.38 1.45
N LEU A 138 -7.44 17.08 1.44
CA LEU A 138 -7.26 16.25 2.62
C LEU A 138 -5.78 15.89 2.80
N VAL A 139 -5.27 16.07 4.01
CA VAL A 139 -3.90 15.68 4.40
C VAL A 139 -4.01 14.47 5.32
N SER A 140 -3.70 13.30 4.77
CA SER A 140 -4.01 12.02 5.43
C SER A 140 -2.81 11.45 6.18
N ARG A 141 -3.04 10.98 7.41
CA ARG A 141 -2.02 10.35 8.26
C ARG A 141 -2.57 9.09 8.92
N LEU A 142 -1.69 8.11 9.09
CA LEU A 142 -1.96 6.85 9.77
C LEU A 142 -1.11 6.76 11.03
N MET A 143 -1.73 6.44 12.16
CA MET A 143 -1.06 6.27 13.46
C MET A 143 -1.46 4.94 14.08
N PHE A 144 -0.49 4.24 14.70
CA PHE A 144 -0.75 3.00 15.41
C PHE A 144 -0.51 3.16 16.90
N GLU A 145 -1.49 2.73 17.72
CA GLU A 145 -1.33 2.42 19.12
C GLU A 145 -1.03 0.94 19.27
N LEU A 146 0.19 0.63 19.69
CA LEU A 146 0.67 -0.74 19.79
C LEU A 146 0.39 -1.34 21.17
N PRO A 147 0.05 -2.64 21.26
CA PRO A 147 -0.05 -3.36 22.52
C PRO A 147 1.26 -3.34 23.30
N THR A 148 1.16 -3.48 24.62
CA THR A 148 2.33 -3.59 25.49
C THR A 148 3.27 -4.69 25.02
N GLY A 149 4.57 -4.38 24.95
CA GLY A 149 5.63 -5.30 24.49
C GLY A 149 5.86 -5.30 22.97
N TRP A 150 4.97 -4.70 22.18
CA TRP A 150 5.21 -4.50 20.76
C TRP A 150 6.08 -3.27 20.53
N LYS A 151 7.01 -3.33 19.57
CA LYS A 151 8.04 -2.29 19.44
C LYS A 151 7.91 -1.45 18.19
N SER A 152 7.34 -1.99 17.12
CA SER A 152 7.33 -1.30 15.83
C SER A 152 6.20 -1.76 14.92
N VAL A 153 5.90 -0.90 13.95
CA VAL A 153 5.06 -1.22 12.81
C VAL A 153 5.80 -0.82 11.53
N GLU A 154 5.69 -1.64 10.50
CA GLU A 154 6.23 -1.37 9.17
C GLU A 154 5.10 -1.31 8.15
N THR A 155 5.14 -0.29 7.30
CA THR A 155 4.23 -0.04 6.18
C THR A 155 5.03 0.42 4.97
N ALA A 156 4.46 0.37 3.77
CA ALA A 156 5.05 0.99 2.59
C ALA A 156 4.93 2.52 2.59
N TRP A 157 4.11 3.10 3.46
CA TRP A 157 3.93 4.54 3.56
C TRP A 157 5.13 5.25 4.22
N PRO A 158 5.43 6.49 3.81
CA PRO A 158 6.50 7.28 4.41
C PRO A 158 6.29 7.48 5.91
N ARG A 159 7.32 7.17 6.70
CA ARG A 159 7.30 7.36 8.16
C ARG A 159 7.54 8.83 8.49
N ILE A 160 6.68 9.43 9.30
CA ILE A 160 6.79 10.83 9.76
C ILE A 160 6.93 10.94 11.27
N GLY A 161 6.96 9.82 11.99
CA GLY A 161 7.15 9.77 13.44
C GLY A 161 7.11 8.33 13.94
N GLN A 162 7.20 8.14 15.25
CA GLN A 162 7.07 6.82 15.85
C GLN A 162 5.66 6.29 15.58
N ASN A 163 5.57 5.15 14.87
CA ASN A 163 4.31 4.52 14.46
C ASN A 163 3.34 5.45 13.70
N LYS A 164 3.87 6.50 13.07
CA LYS A 164 3.10 7.51 12.33
C LYS A 164 3.60 7.60 10.89
N PHE A 165 2.65 7.61 9.97
CA PHE A 165 2.91 7.55 8.53
C PHE A 165 2.06 8.59 7.80
N ARG A 166 2.61 9.12 6.70
CA ARG A 166 1.87 9.98 5.77
C ARG A 166 1.26 9.11 4.68
N ILE A 167 -0.02 9.31 4.41
CA ILE A 167 -0.69 8.71 3.26
C ILE A 167 -0.68 9.73 2.14
N ASP A 168 0.04 9.41 1.06
CA ASP A 168 0.13 10.27 -0.10
C ASP A 168 -0.94 9.86 -1.11
N ASN A 169 -1.90 10.74 -1.37
CA ASN A 169 -2.93 10.55 -2.38
C ASN A 169 -2.58 11.31 -3.65
N VAL A 170 -2.40 10.59 -4.73
CA VAL A 170 -2.11 11.15 -6.05
C VAL A 170 -3.39 11.34 -6.88
N SER A 171 -4.50 10.69 -6.49
CA SER A 171 -5.68 10.51 -7.35
C SER A 171 -6.87 11.40 -7.00
N ARG A 172 -6.82 12.21 -5.95
CA ARG A 172 -7.96 12.98 -5.38
C ARG A 172 -9.17 12.12 -4.99
N LEU A 173 -8.99 10.82 -4.88
CA LEU A 173 -9.97 9.91 -4.33
C LEU A 173 -9.86 9.88 -2.80
N PHE A 174 -10.75 9.15 -2.15
CA PHE A 174 -10.66 8.97 -0.71
C PHE A 174 -9.34 8.29 -0.32
N ASP A 175 -8.52 9.01 0.45
CA ASP A 175 -7.23 8.55 0.95
C ASP A 175 -7.42 7.55 2.08
N ARG A 176 -7.10 6.31 1.85
CA ARG A 176 -7.10 5.30 2.89
C ARG A 176 -5.78 4.54 2.96
N PRO A 177 -5.44 3.98 4.14
CA PRO A 177 -4.33 3.05 4.25
C PRO A 177 -4.51 1.88 3.28
N THR A 178 -3.44 1.49 2.60
CA THR A 178 -3.42 0.35 1.67
C THR A 178 -2.11 -0.41 1.80
N GLY A 179 -2.07 -1.63 1.27
CA GLY A 179 -0.89 -2.46 1.23
C GLY A 179 -0.68 -3.30 2.50
N TRP A 180 0.30 -4.19 2.43
CA TRP A 180 0.69 -5.02 3.55
C TRP A 180 1.32 -4.21 4.67
N MET A 181 0.98 -4.56 5.90
CA MET A 181 1.51 -3.94 7.12
C MET A 181 1.87 -5.02 8.13
N LEU A 182 2.92 -4.78 8.90
CA LEU A 182 3.39 -5.70 9.91
C LEU A 182 3.65 -4.94 11.21
N ALA A 183 3.07 -5.39 12.32
CA ALA A 183 3.28 -4.79 13.64
C ALA A 183 3.72 -5.86 14.66
N GLY A 184 4.51 -5.47 15.67
CA GLY A 184 4.93 -6.38 16.73
C GLY A 184 6.39 -6.21 17.17
N ASN A 185 6.97 -7.27 17.73
CA ASN A 185 8.40 -7.34 18.00
C ASN A 185 9.12 -7.85 16.74
N LEU A 186 9.54 -6.90 15.89
CA LEU A 186 10.01 -7.18 14.54
C LEU A 186 11.54 -7.24 14.45
N GLY A 187 12.03 -8.04 13.50
CA GLY A 187 13.35 -7.90 12.91
C GLY A 187 13.22 -7.30 11.53
N SER A 188 13.94 -6.24 11.23
CA SER A 188 13.94 -5.60 9.91
C SER A 188 15.35 -5.39 9.38
N ARG A 189 15.46 -5.39 8.04
CA ARG A 189 16.66 -4.99 7.30
C ARG A 189 16.24 -3.99 6.24
N ARG A 190 17.06 -2.99 6.01
CA ARG A 190 16.82 -1.92 5.05
C ARG A 190 18.01 -1.77 4.14
N LEU A 191 17.75 -1.52 2.89
CA LEU A 191 18.75 -1.25 1.86
C LEU A 191 18.16 -0.29 0.84
N ARG A 192 18.97 0.66 0.35
CA ARG A 192 18.59 1.48 -0.77
C ARG A 192 19.07 0.82 -2.08
N LEU A 193 18.13 0.59 -2.99
CA LEU A 193 18.39 0.06 -4.32
C LEU A 193 17.93 1.12 -5.34
N GLY A 194 18.88 1.71 -6.06
CA GLY A 194 18.59 2.89 -6.87
C GLY A 194 17.89 3.98 -6.05
N ASP A 195 16.73 4.43 -6.51
CA ASP A 195 15.91 5.41 -5.80
C ASP A 195 14.86 4.82 -4.87
N THR A 196 14.87 3.51 -4.69
CA THR A 196 13.90 2.78 -3.85
C THR A 196 14.48 2.38 -2.49
N ASP A 197 13.85 2.80 -1.40
CA ASP A 197 14.15 2.31 -0.06
C ASP A 197 13.44 0.97 0.19
N VAL A 198 14.19 -0.13 0.15
CA VAL A 198 13.67 -1.47 0.39
C VAL A 198 13.76 -1.83 1.87
N THR A 199 12.65 -2.23 2.45
CA THR A 199 12.57 -2.75 3.82
C THR A 199 12.07 -4.18 3.81
N VAL A 200 12.80 -5.10 4.45
CA VAL A 200 12.37 -6.48 4.65
C VAL A 200 12.17 -6.71 6.15
N ALA A 201 10.96 -7.07 6.56
CA ALA A 201 10.58 -7.21 7.96
C ALA A 201 9.82 -8.51 8.23
N SER A 202 10.04 -9.09 9.40
CA SER A 202 9.27 -10.24 9.91
C SER A 202 9.22 -10.20 11.43
N PRO A 203 8.22 -10.84 12.07
CA PRO A 203 8.27 -11.03 13.50
C PRO A 203 9.51 -11.84 13.89
N LYS A 204 10.11 -11.54 15.03
CA LYS A 204 11.22 -12.34 15.55
C LYS A 204 10.76 -13.79 15.77
N GLY A 205 11.62 -14.74 15.42
CA GLY A 205 11.32 -16.16 15.53
C GLY A 205 10.51 -16.78 14.38
N GLN A 206 10.09 -16.01 13.38
CA GLN A 206 9.31 -16.50 12.24
C GLN A 206 10.15 -17.02 11.05
N GLY A 207 11.46 -17.15 11.23
CA GLY A 207 12.35 -17.86 10.29
C GLY A 207 12.59 -17.18 8.94
N MET A 208 12.18 -15.94 8.74
CA MET A 208 12.40 -15.25 7.46
C MET A 208 13.87 -14.88 7.26
N ARG A 209 14.44 -15.30 6.14
CA ARG A 209 15.82 -15.02 5.74
C ARG A 209 15.93 -13.67 5.04
N ARG A 210 15.85 -12.59 5.84
CA ARG A 210 15.79 -11.21 5.35
C ARG A 210 16.99 -10.79 4.49
N MET A 211 18.18 -11.29 4.82
CA MET A 211 19.39 -10.99 4.03
C MET A 211 19.38 -11.67 2.67
N ASP A 212 18.88 -12.91 2.58
CA ASP A 212 18.79 -13.63 1.31
C ASP A 212 17.81 -12.92 0.35
N VAL A 213 16.69 -12.40 0.90
CA VAL A 213 15.73 -11.57 0.14
C VAL A 213 16.42 -10.33 -0.41
N LEU A 214 17.16 -9.59 0.42
CA LEU A 214 17.90 -8.39 -0.02
C LEU A 214 19.00 -8.72 -1.02
N THR A 215 19.70 -9.85 -0.83
CA THR A 215 20.75 -10.29 -1.77
C THR A 215 20.18 -10.58 -3.14
N LEU A 216 19.05 -11.32 -3.21
CA LEU A 216 18.37 -11.58 -4.48
C LEU A 216 17.94 -10.28 -5.15
N LEU A 217 17.33 -9.37 -4.40
CA LEU A 217 16.91 -8.08 -4.95
C LEU A 217 18.10 -7.25 -5.44
N THR A 218 19.18 -7.17 -4.67
CA THR A 218 20.39 -6.46 -5.07
C THR A 218 20.96 -7.00 -6.39
N PHE A 219 20.96 -8.33 -6.53
CA PHE A 219 21.45 -9.02 -7.71
C PHE A 219 20.64 -8.69 -8.97
N VAL A 220 19.31 -8.63 -8.86
CA VAL A 220 18.44 -8.42 -10.03
C VAL A 220 18.06 -6.95 -10.24
N TRP A 221 18.28 -6.08 -9.27
CA TRP A 221 17.74 -4.71 -9.28
C TRP A 221 18.16 -3.86 -10.49
N PRO A 222 19.41 -3.92 -10.99
CA PRO A 222 19.77 -3.19 -12.21
C PRO A 222 18.91 -3.55 -13.42
N GLN A 223 18.47 -4.81 -13.50
CA GLN A 223 17.59 -5.27 -14.57
C GLN A 223 16.15 -4.83 -14.36
N VAL A 224 15.70 -4.72 -13.10
CA VAL A 224 14.39 -4.15 -12.75
C VAL A 224 14.33 -2.68 -13.16
N GLU A 225 15.35 -1.89 -12.82
CA GLU A 225 15.43 -0.47 -13.21
C GLU A 225 15.47 -0.27 -14.72
N ALA A 226 16.18 -1.13 -15.44
CA ALA A 226 16.24 -1.07 -16.90
C ALA A 226 14.91 -1.46 -17.58
N ALA A 227 14.12 -2.32 -16.95
CA ALA A 227 12.88 -2.84 -17.53
C ALA A 227 11.65 -1.95 -17.24
N PHE A 228 11.63 -1.24 -16.11
CA PHE A 228 10.45 -0.49 -15.67
C PHE A 228 10.80 0.98 -15.40
N PRO A 229 10.05 1.93 -15.99
CA PRO A 229 10.32 3.37 -15.79
C PRO A 229 9.86 3.89 -14.42
N ARG A 230 8.98 3.14 -13.73
CA ARG A 230 8.46 3.51 -12.42
C ARG A 230 9.30 2.86 -11.31
N HIS A 231 9.77 3.68 -10.39
CA HIS A 231 10.44 3.22 -9.18
C HIS A 231 9.70 3.78 -7.96
N PRO A 232 9.13 2.92 -7.09
CA PRO A 232 8.49 3.39 -5.86
C PRO A 232 9.56 3.96 -4.93
N GLY A 233 9.28 5.07 -4.25
CA GLY A 233 10.21 5.62 -3.25
C GLY A 233 10.47 4.66 -2.08
N LYS A 234 9.54 3.74 -1.82
CA LYS A 234 9.67 2.69 -0.81
C LYS A 234 9.01 1.40 -1.27
N LEU A 235 9.68 0.27 -1.07
CA LEU A 235 9.15 -1.07 -1.24
C LEU A 235 9.26 -1.82 0.09
N LEU A 236 8.13 -2.32 0.58
CA LEU A 236 8.08 -3.10 1.81
C LEU A 236 7.88 -4.58 1.49
N ILE A 237 8.71 -5.45 2.07
CA ILE A 237 8.51 -6.90 2.04
C ILE A 237 8.29 -7.35 3.48
N VAL A 238 7.14 -7.94 3.76
CA VAL A 238 6.79 -8.47 5.07
C VAL A 238 6.58 -9.96 5.00
N GLY A 239 6.93 -10.69 6.06
CA GLY A 239 6.74 -12.13 6.05
C GLY A 239 6.53 -12.72 7.41
N ALA A 240 5.88 -13.88 7.40
CA ALA A 240 5.71 -14.76 8.55
C ALA A 240 5.67 -16.23 8.08
N SER A 241 5.84 -17.16 9.01
CA SER A 241 5.77 -18.60 8.73
C SER A 241 4.32 -19.12 8.81
N ASP A 242 4.16 -20.42 8.55
CA ASP A 242 2.90 -21.11 8.80
C ASP A 242 2.33 -20.75 10.20
N PRO A 243 1.04 -20.64 10.36
CA PRO A 243 -0.02 -21.02 9.41
C PRO A 243 -0.45 -19.91 8.43
N MET A 244 0.42 -18.98 8.14
CA MET A 244 0.13 -17.99 7.09
C MET A 244 0.16 -18.65 5.70
N ARG A 245 -0.67 -18.15 4.78
CA ARG A 245 -0.72 -18.61 3.40
C ARG A 245 0.68 -18.67 2.78
N ARG A 246 1.01 -19.78 2.11
CA ARG A 246 2.28 -19.91 1.37
C ARG A 246 2.23 -19.12 0.06
N GLY A 247 3.41 -18.74 -0.42
CA GLY A 247 3.59 -17.93 -1.62
C GLY A 247 4.05 -16.51 -1.31
N ALA A 248 3.98 -15.68 -2.33
CA ALA A 248 4.21 -14.24 -2.26
C ALA A 248 3.00 -13.52 -2.88
N TYR A 249 2.64 -12.34 -2.38
CA TYR A 249 1.48 -11.58 -2.83
C TYR A 249 1.74 -10.08 -2.68
N SER A 250 1.65 -9.35 -3.77
CA SER A 250 1.81 -7.90 -3.79
C SER A 250 0.49 -7.16 -3.53
N LEU A 251 0.60 -6.05 -2.83
CA LEU A 251 -0.43 -5.04 -2.69
C LEU A 251 0.25 -3.66 -2.75
N ARG A 252 0.02 -2.93 -3.80
CA ARG A 252 0.69 -1.65 -4.02
C ARG A 252 2.23 -1.79 -3.96
N ASP A 253 2.88 -0.95 -3.17
CA ASP A 253 4.33 -0.94 -2.98
C ASP A 253 4.77 -1.83 -1.79
N SER A 254 4.00 -2.90 -1.53
CA SER A 254 4.29 -3.87 -0.48
C SER A 254 4.03 -5.30 -0.92
N ILE A 255 4.82 -6.23 -0.40
CA ILE A 255 4.77 -7.64 -0.74
C ILE A 255 4.73 -8.45 0.56
N TYR A 256 3.78 -9.37 0.66
CA TYR A 256 3.84 -10.45 1.63
C TYR A 256 4.61 -11.64 1.03
N LEU A 257 5.50 -12.23 1.82
CA LEU A 257 6.26 -13.42 1.47
C LEU A 257 6.24 -14.41 2.63
N ASN A 258 5.67 -15.61 2.45
CA ASN A 258 5.78 -16.65 3.48
C ASN A 258 7.25 -17.08 3.63
N SER A 259 7.74 -17.18 4.88
CA SER A 259 9.15 -17.46 5.17
C SER A 259 9.64 -18.83 4.67
N ARG A 260 8.73 -19.74 4.36
CA ARG A 260 9.03 -21.07 3.78
C ARG A 260 8.91 -21.12 2.26
N THR A 261 8.49 -20.02 1.63
CA THR A 261 8.45 -19.96 0.16
C THR A 261 9.89 -19.85 -0.37
N PRO A 262 10.29 -20.71 -1.31
CA PRO A 262 11.59 -20.59 -1.96
C PRO A 262 11.72 -19.25 -2.67
N LEU A 263 12.89 -18.61 -2.57
CA LEU A 263 13.17 -17.37 -3.31
C LEU A 263 13.33 -17.63 -4.80
N VAL A 264 13.86 -18.80 -5.16
CA VAL A 264 13.97 -19.29 -6.52
C VAL A 264 13.50 -20.75 -6.52
N GLY A 265 12.56 -21.07 -7.39
CA GLY A 265 12.02 -22.41 -7.58
C GLY A 265 12.95 -23.30 -8.41
N GLU A 266 12.68 -24.60 -8.43
CA GLU A 266 13.42 -25.57 -9.26
C GLU A 266 13.32 -25.27 -10.76
N ASN A 267 12.21 -24.69 -11.18
CA ASN A 267 11.99 -24.24 -12.54
C ASN A 267 12.74 -22.95 -12.91
N GLY A 268 13.46 -22.32 -11.95
CA GLY A 268 14.15 -21.06 -12.15
C GLY A 268 13.30 -19.80 -11.99
N SER A 269 12.00 -19.94 -11.75
CA SER A 269 11.14 -18.78 -11.44
C SER A 269 11.30 -18.34 -9.98
N SER A 270 10.96 -17.09 -9.71
CA SER A 270 11.01 -16.52 -8.36
C SER A 270 9.64 -15.94 -7.98
N PRO A 271 8.93 -16.56 -7.02
CA PRO A 271 7.68 -16.00 -6.51
C PRO A 271 7.83 -14.56 -6.02
N LEU A 272 8.97 -14.22 -5.39
CA LEU A 272 9.25 -12.86 -4.96
C LEU A 272 9.40 -11.90 -6.14
N LEU A 273 10.17 -12.26 -7.17
CA LEU A 273 10.38 -11.38 -8.32
C LEU A 273 9.11 -11.16 -9.13
N ARG A 274 8.25 -12.17 -9.24
CA ARG A 274 6.93 -12.02 -9.84
C ARG A 274 6.15 -10.92 -9.14
N GLU A 275 6.09 -10.93 -7.81
CA GLU A 275 5.38 -9.92 -7.04
C GLU A 275 6.07 -8.55 -7.08
N VAL A 276 7.40 -8.49 -7.15
CA VAL A 276 8.14 -7.23 -7.38
C VAL A 276 7.76 -6.61 -8.73
N VAL A 277 7.70 -7.43 -9.77
CA VAL A 277 7.27 -7.00 -11.12
C VAL A 277 5.84 -6.48 -11.09
N GLN A 278 4.92 -7.16 -10.42
CA GLN A 278 3.54 -6.70 -10.29
C GLN A 278 3.43 -5.39 -9.50
N ALA A 279 4.16 -5.27 -8.38
CA ALA A 279 4.17 -4.06 -7.55
C ALA A 279 4.73 -2.83 -8.30
N ILE A 280 5.80 -3.01 -9.08
CA ILE A 280 6.46 -1.94 -9.82
C ILE A 280 5.73 -1.66 -11.15
N GLY A 281 5.39 -2.69 -11.91
CA GLY A 281 4.74 -2.59 -13.22
C GLY A 281 3.29 -2.12 -13.14
N ARG A 282 2.63 -2.34 -12.00
CA ARG A 282 1.21 -2.01 -11.77
C ARG A 282 0.31 -2.52 -12.91
N PHE A 283 0.50 -3.78 -13.26
CA PHE A 283 -0.38 -4.43 -14.21
C PHE A 283 -1.79 -4.48 -13.59
N ASN A 284 -2.70 -3.70 -14.16
CA ASN A 284 -4.08 -3.65 -13.70
C ASN A 284 -4.90 -4.53 -14.64
N ASP A 285 -5.48 -5.57 -14.10
CA ASP A 285 -6.46 -6.37 -14.80
C ASP A 285 -7.85 -5.79 -14.62
N HIS A 286 -8.66 -5.85 -15.67
CA HIS A 286 -10.10 -5.76 -15.54
C HIS A 286 -10.65 -7.12 -15.08
N ASP A 287 -11.78 -7.10 -14.41
CA ASP A 287 -12.46 -8.28 -13.89
C ASP A 287 -12.38 -9.47 -14.85
N SER A 288 -11.89 -10.61 -14.39
CA SER A 288 -11.69 -11.88 -15.10
C SER A 288 -10.46 -12.02 -16.02
N SER A 289 -9.49 -11.10 -15.98
CA SER A 289 -8.28 -11.16 -16.82
C SER A 289 -6.97 -11.35 -16.03
N ASP A 290 -7.04 -11.86 -14.81
CA ASP A 290 -5.89 -12.06 -13.90
C ASP A 290 -4.73 -12.84 -14.55
N TRP A 291 -5.03 -13.67 -15.57
CA TRP A 291 -4.04 -14.45 -16.29
C TRP A 291 -3.03 -13.59 -17.07
N ILE A 292 -3.40 -12.37 -17.47
CA ILE A 292 -2.50 -11.45 -18.18
C ILE A 292 -1.45 -10.91 -17.20
N SER A 293 -1.85 -10.39 -16.06
CA SER A 293 -0.93 -9.87 -15.04
C SER A 293 -0.08 -10.98 -14.44
N GLU A 294 -0.66 -12.15 -14.18
CA GLU A 294 0.06 -13.33 -13.69
C GLU A 294 1.09 -13.80 -14.74
N GLY A 295 0.70 -13.90 -16.01
CA GLY A 295 1.59 -14.29 -17.10
C GLY A 295 2.72 -13.30 -17.35
N LEU A 296 2.43 -11.99 -17.34
CA LEU A 296 3.45 -10.95 -17.44
C LEU A 296 4.39 -10.96 -16.23
N GLY A 297 3.85 -11.13 -15.04
CA GLY A 297 4.65 -11.24 -13.81
C GLY A 297 5.65 -12.40 -13.88
N GLU A 298 5.21 -13.57 -14.31
CA GLU A 298 6.07 -14.76 -14.45
C GLU A 298 7.10 -14.57 -15.57
N TYR A 299 6.67 -14.08 -16.74
CA TYR A 299 7.57 -13.81 -17.85
C TYR A 299 8.71 -12.86 -17.47
N TYR A 300 8.37 -11.71 -16.88
CA TYR A 300 9.39 -10.74 -16.46
C TYR A 300 10.26 -11.25 -15.32
N ALA A 301 9.72 -12.02 -14.37
CA ALA A 301 10.52 -12.61 -13.30
C ALA A 301 11.62 -13.51 -13.84
N ILE A 302 11.30 -14.38 -14.82
CA ILE A 302 12.24 -15.27 -15.50
C ILE A 302 13.24 -14.46 -16.34
N GLU A 303 12.77 -13.49 -17.12
CA GLU A 303 13.62 -12.66 -17.97
C GLU A 303 14.60 -11.81 -17.17
N LEU A 304 14.18 -11.22 -16.05
CA LEU A 304 15.06 -10.48 -15.15
C LEU A 304 16.15 -11.37 -14.54
N MET A 305 15.80 -12.59 -14.15
CA MET A 305 16.77 -13.58 -13.67
C MET A 305 17.79 -13.96 -14.76
N ARG A 306 17.34 -14.14 -16.01
CA ARG A 306 18.22 -14.41 -17.14
C ARG A 306 19.18 -13.25 -17.41
N ARG A 307 18.66 -12.02 -17.50
CA ARG A 307 19.46 -10.81 -17.74
C ARG A 307 20.46 -10.54 -16.65
N ALA A 308 20.13 -10.88 -15.41
CA ALA A 308 21.04 -10.78 -14.27
C ALA A 308 22.09 -11.92 -14.24
N GLY A 309 21.99 -12.93 -15.11
CA GLY A 309 22.88 -14.10 -15.12
C GLY A 309 22.53 -15.16 -14.05
N GLY A 310 21.33 -15.11 -13.48
CA GLY A 310 20.86 -16.07 -12.48
C GLY A 310 20.40 -17.41 -13.06
N ILE A 311 20.10 -17.44 -14.36
CA ILE A 311 19.81 -18.66 -15.13
C ILE A 311 20.56 -18.62 -16.46
N THR A 312 20.98 -19.78 -16.96
CA THR A 312 21.66 -19.90 -18.26
C THR A 312 20.66 -19.79 -19.41
N ASP A 313 21.15 -19.46 -20.62
CA ASP A 313 20.30 -19.37 -21.82
C ASP A 313 19.68 -20.74 -22.18
N GLU A 314 20.37 -21.85 -21.96
CA GLU A 314 19.82 -23.20 -22.18
C GLU A 314 18.65 -23.47 -21.22
N ARG A 315 18.79 -23.09 -19.94
CA ARG A 315 17.72 -23.25 -18.94
C ARG A 315 16.53 -22.34 -19.26
N TYR A 316 16.79 -21.11 -19.69
CA TYR A 316 15.75 -20.18 -20.15
C TYR A 316 14.97 -20.77 -21.33
N ALA A 317 15.65 -21.28 -22.36
CA ALA A 317 15.02 -21.92 -23.52
C ALA A 317 14.15 -23.12 -23.12
N ALA A 318 14.63 -23.94 -22.15
CA ALA A 318 13.86 -25.08 -21.64
C ALA A 318 12.60 -24.64 -20.89
N ILE A 319 12.63 -23.52 -20.14
CA ILE A 319 11.46 -22.94 -19.45
C ILE A 319 10.46 -22.44 -20.50
N GLN A 320 10.89 -21.66 -21.50
CA GLN A 320 10.04 -21.15 -22.55
C GLN A 320 9.34 -22.27 -23.35
N ALA A 321 10.08 -23.34 -23.67
CA ALA A 321 9.53 -24.50 -24.37
C ALA A 321 8.44 -25.26 -23.57
N ARG A 322 8.44 -25.16 -22.23
CA ARG A 322 7.37 -25.73 -21.38
C ARG A 322 6.13 -24.83 -21.40
N LEU A 323 6.32 -23.50 -21.23
CA LEU A 323 5.23 -22.53 -21.22
C LEU A 323 4.45 -22.47 -22.53
N THR A 324 5.09 -22.80 -23.67
CA THR A 324 4.42 -22.85 -24.99
C THR A 324 3.66 -24.16 -25.24
N LYS A 325 3.79 -25.17 -24.36
CA LYS A 325 3.11 -26.47 -24.50
C LYS A 325 1.87 -26.59 -23.60
N GLU A 326 1.69 -25.67 -22.68
CA GLU A 326 0.51 -25.53 -21.82
C GLU A 326 -0.47 -24.50 -22.39
#